data_6838d2778541915ca6cc39d1e13827ae
#
_entry.id   6838d2778541915ca6cc39d1e13827ae
#
_cell.length_a   1.000
_cell.length_b   1.000
_cell.length_c   1.000
_cell.angle_alpha   90.00
_cell.angle_beta   90.00
_cell.angle_gamma   90.00
#
_symmetry.space_group_name_H-M   'P 1'
#
loop_
_entity.id
_entity.type
_entity.pdbx_description
1 polymer ?
#
loop_
_entity_poly.entity_id
_entity_poly.type
_entity_poly.pdbx_seq_one_letter_code
_entity_poly.pdbx_strand_id
1 'polypeptide(L)'
;VLIEALPWLEEFAGQRIVSKYGGNAMIDDHLKACFAEDMVFLRQVGLHPVVVHGGGPQISHMLKALGIKSEFKGGLRVTTPEAMDVVRMVLTGKVSRELVGLINAHGPFAVGLSGEDGALFSAMQRKPIIDGSPTDIGLVGDVVSVDASAVEDLINAGRIPVVSSVAPNEDDATEVL
;
A
#
# COMPACT_ATOMS: atom_id res chain seq x y z
N VAL A 1 -31.95 -10.57 -4.35
CA VAL A 1 -30.44 -10.42 -4.34
C VAL A 1 -30.05 -9.14 -3.62
N LEU A 2 -30.35 -7.91 -4.14
CA LEU A 2 -29.95 -6.66 -3.46
C LEU A 2 -30.62 -6.46 -2.08
N ILE A 3 -31.91 -6.83 -1.94
CA ILE A 3 -32.65 -6.75 -0.66
C ILE A 3 -32.05 -7.68 0.39
N GLU A 4 -31.50 -8.82 0.00
CA GLU A 4 -30.83 -9.76 0.92
C GLU A 4 -29.52 -9.21 1.47
N ALA A 5 -28.89 -8.27 0.78
CA ALA A 5 -27.68 -7.58 1.24
C ALA A 5 -27.97 -6.42 2.20
N LEU A 6 -29.23 -5.96 2.28
CA LEU A 6 -29.61 -4.77 3.06
C LEU A 6 -29.17 -4.84 4.54
N PRO A 7 -29.37 -5.94 5.28
CA PRO A 7 -28.93 -6.02 6.68
C PRO A 7 -27.41 -5.83 6.84
N TRP A 8 -26.61 -6.35 5.91
CA TRP A 8 -25.16 -6.19 5.91
C TRP A 8 -24.75 -4.76 5.58
N LEU A 9 -25.43 -4.12 4.62
CA LEU A 9 -25.17 -2.73 4.27
C LEU A 9 -25.50 -1.79 5.44
N GLU A 10 -26.58 -2.05 6.17
CA GLU A 10 -26.96 -1.31 7.38
C GLU A 10 -25.96 -1.53 8.52
N GLU A 11 -25.51 -2.77 8.74
CA GLU A 11 -24.56 -3.12 9.79
C GLU A 11 -23.20 -2.47 9.59
N PHE A 12 -22.72 -2.44 8.34
CA PHE A 12 -21.39 -1.92 8.00
C PHE A 12 -21.37 -0.46 7.52
N ALA A 13 -22.53 0.21 7.43
CA ALA A 13 -22.61 1.61 7.03
C ALA A 13 -21.71 2.50 7.91
N GLY A 14 -20.89 3.34 7.28
CA GLY A 14 -19.94 4.23 7.96
C GLY A 14 -18.71 3.54 8.54
N GLN A 15 -18.58 2.22 8.40
CA GLN A 15 -17.41 1.48 8.88
C GLN A 15 -16.19 1.70 7.96
N ARG A 16 -14.99 1.78 8.58
CA ARG A 16 -13.72 1.80 7.86
C ARG A 16 -13.28 0.38 7.54
N ILE A 17 -13.00 0.11 6.27
CA ILE A 17 -12.53 -1.21 5.82
C ILE A 17 -11.17 -1.07 5.17
N VAL A 18 -10.16 -1.67 5.79
CA VAL A 18 -8.81 -1.72 5.22
C VAL A 18 -8.70 -2.93 4.29
N SER A 19 -8.50 -2.67 3.01
CA SER A 19 -8.35 -3.68 1.97
C SER A 19 -6.90 -3.76 1.51
N LYS A 20 -6.28 -4.94 1.68
CA LYS A 20 -4.93 -5.18 1.19
C LYS A 20 -4.94 -5.56 -0.29
N TYR A 21 -4.25 -4.77 -1.11
CA TYR A 21 -4.04 -5.07 -2.53
C TYR A 21 -2.66 -5.67 -2.77
N GLY A 22 -2.60 -6.89 -3.33
CA GLY A 22 -1.35 -7.60 -3.53
C GLY A 22 -1.50 -8.92 -4.27
N GLY A 23 -0.39 -9.64 -4.46
CA GLY A 23 -0.37 -10.96 -5.08
C GLY A 23 -0.81 -10.94 -6.55
N ASN A 24 -1.62 -11.92 -6.94
CA ASN A 24 -2.08 -12.10 -8.32
C ASN A 24 -2.95 -10.94 -8.83
N ALA A 25 -3.69 -10.28 -7.95
CA ALA A 25 -4.49 -9.11 -8.31
C ALA A 25 -3.65 -7.94 -8.86
N MET A 26 -2.35 -7.91 -8.57
CA MET A 26 -1.45 -6.87 -9.09
C MET A 26 -0.90 -7.16 -10.49
N ILE A 27 -1.12 -8.36 -11.03
CA ILE A 27 -0.51 -8.82 -12.28
C ILE A 27 -1.57 -8.99 -13.37
N ASP A 28 -2.75 -9.48 -13.00
CA ASP A 28 -3.87 -9.73 -13.90
C ASP A 28 -4.72 -8.47 -14.07
N ASP A 29 -4.84 -7.97 -15.30
CA ASP A 29 -5.55 -6.72 -15.60
C ASP A 29 -7.06 -6.82 -15.33
N HIS A 30 -7.66 -8.00 -15.48
CA HIS A 30 -9.07 -8.19 -15.11
C HIS A 30 -9.27 -8.12 -13.60
N LEU A 31 -8.40 -8.77 -12.82
CA LEU A 31 -8.46 -8.70 -11.35
C LEU A 31 -8.19 -7.29 -10.82
N LYS A 32 -7.31 -6.52 -11.48
CA LYS A 32 -7.10 -5.10 -11.16
C LYS A 32 -8.39 -4.28 -11.32
N ALA A 33 -9.08 -4.48 -12.46
CA ALA A 33 -10.34 -3.78 -12.73
C ALA A 33 -11.42 -4.16 -11.72
N CYS A 34 -11.62 -5.46 -11.48
CA CYS A 34 -12.57 -5.95 -10.47
C CYS A 34 -12.29 -5.36 -9.08
N PHE A 35 -11.03 -5.34 -8.65
CA PHE A 35 -10.67 -4.76 -7.35
C PHE A 35 -11.03 -3.27 -7.28
N ALA A 36 -10.78 -2.51 -8.34
CA ALA A 36 -11.14 -1.09 -8.39
C ALA A 36 -12.66 -0.88 -8.30
N GLU A 37 -13.42 -1.70 -9.03
CA GLU A 37 -14.89 -1.70 -8.98
C GLU A 37 -15.42 -2.04 -7.58
N ASP A 38 -14.83 -3.03 -6.91
CA ASP A 38 -15.19 -3.42 -5.54
C ASP A 38 -14.97 -2.25 -4.55
N MET A 39 -13.85 -1.52 -4.66
CA MET A 39 -13.59 -0.37 -3.81
C MET A 39 -14.59 0.76 -4.04
N VAL A 40 -14.95 1.01 -5.29
CA VAL A 40 -15.97 1.99 -5.65
C VAL A 40 -17.35 1.55 -5.13
N PHE A 41 -17.68 0.26 -5.27
CA PHE A 41 -18.94 -0.29 -4.76
C PHE A 41 -19.02 -0.10 -3.23
N LEU A 42 -18.00 -0.51 -2.47
CA LEU A 42 -17.97 -0.35 -1.02
C LEU A 42 -18.22 1.10 -0.61
N ARG A 43 -17.56 2.05 -1.28
CA ARG A 43 -17.77 3.47 -1.06
C ARG A 43 -19.21 3.90 -1.36
N GLN A 44 -19.79 3.44 -2.48
CA GLN A 44 -21.15 3.83 -2.91
C GLN A 44 -22.24 3.33 -1.95
N VAL A 45 -22.01 2.20 -1.30
CA VAL A 45 -22.95 1.64 -0.31
C VAL A 45 -22.72 2.17 1.12
N GLY A 46 -21.88 3.20 1.27
CA GLY A 46 -21.72 3.93 2.53
C GLY A 46 -20.62 3.42 3.45
N LEU A 47 -19.74 2.52 2.99
CA LEU A 47 -18.54 2.14 3.71
C LEU A 47 -17.38 3.11 3.37
N HIS A 48 -16.34 3.07 4.20
CA HIS A 48 -15.13 3.87 4.03
C HIS A 48 -13.93 2.97 3.72
N PRO A 49 -13.73 2.54 2.45
CA PRO A 49 -12.59 1.71 2.10
C PRO A 49 -11.29 2.51 2.14
N VAL A 50 -10.26 1.89 2.72
CA VAL A 50 -8.86 2.32 2.69
C VAL A 50 -8.06 1.20 2.05
N VAL A 51 -7.31 1.50 1.00
CA VAL A 51 -6.50 0.50 0.32
C VAL A 51 -5.05 0.60 0.81
N VAL A 52 -4.46 -0.53 1.18
CA VAL A 52 -3.02 -0.63 1.43
C VAL A 52 -2.39 -1.57 0.43
N HIS A 53 -1.25 -1.20 -0.14
CA HIS A 53 -0.62 -2.01 -1.18
C HIS A 53 0.90 -2.09 -1.05
N GLY A 54 1.45 -3.20 -1.52
CA GLY A 54 2.85 -3.37 -1.85
C GLY A 54 3.09 -3.33 -3.37
N GLY A 55 4.08 -4.07 -3.86
CA GLY A 55 4.42 -4.10 -5.30
C GLY A 55 5.59 -5.03 -5.62
N GLY A 56 5.72 -6.14 -4.90
CA GLY A 56 6.86 -7.07 -5.04
C GLY A 56 7.19 -7.47 -6.49
N PRO A 57 6.21 -7.91 -7.30
CA PRO A 57 6.43 -8.24 -8.71
C PRO A 57 6.95 -7.06 -9.54
N GLN A 58 6.34 -5.87 -9.37
CA GLN A 58 6.70 -4.66 -10.11
C GLN A 58 8.10 -4.16 -9.71
N ILE A 59 8.44 -4.23 -8.41
CA ILE A 59 9.79 -3.91 -7.90
C ILE A 59 10.81 -4.86 -8.52
N SER A 60 10.56 -6.19 -8.47
CA SER A 60 11.48 -7.18 -9.04
C SER A 60 11.70 -6.98 -10.53
N HIS A 61 10.64 -6.64 -11.27
CA HIS A 61 10.73 -6.35 -12.70
C HIS A 61 11.60 -5.10 -12.96
N MET A 62 11.40 -4.03 -12.20
CA MET A 62 12.14 -2.77 -12.37
C MET A 62 13.61 -2.93 -11.98
N LEU A 63 13.93 -3.56 -10.85
CA LEU A 63 15.31 -3.84 -10.44
C LEU A 63 16.06 -4.64 -11.51
N LYS A 64 15.40 -5.67 -12.06
CA LYS A 64 15.95 -6.46 -13.16
C LYS A 64 16.21 -5.60 -14.42
N ALA A 65 15.28 -4.74 -14.79
CA ALA A 65 15.42 -3.84 -15.96
C ALA A 65 16.57 -2.85 -15.81
N LEU A 66 16.85 -2.40 -14.57
CA LEU A 66 17.95 -1.50 -14.25
C LEU A 66 19.28 -2.23 -13.99
N GLY A 67 19.31 -3.57 -14.04
CA GLY A 67 20.51 -4.36 -13.76
C GLY A 67 20.92 -4.41 -12.28
N ILE A 68 20.02 -3.98 -11.38
CA ILE A 68 20.25 -4.00 -9.93
C ILE A 68 19.95 -5.40 -9.40
N LYS A 69 20.91 -5.98 -8.67
CA LYS A 69 20.76 -7.31 -8.08
C LYS A 69 19.68 -7.29 -6.99
N SER A 70 18.83 -8.29 -7.01
CA SER A 70 17.79 -8.49 -6.00
C SER A 70 18.04 -9.82 -5.29
N GLU A 71 18.26 -9.75 -3.99
CA GLU A 71 18.52 -10.89 -3.11
C GLU A 71 17.36 -11.07 -2.15
N PHE A 72 17.07 -12.32 -1.76
CA PHE A 72 16.05 -12.63 -0.76
C PHE A 72 16.66 -13.48 0.33
N LYS A 73 16.37 -13.16 1.59
CA LYS A 73 16.75 -13.92 2.78
C LYS A 73 15.49 -14.19 3.61
N GLY A 74 15.22 -15.44 3.92
CA GLY A 74 14.02 -15.82 4.66
C GLY A 74 12.70 -15.31 4.03
N GLY A 75 12.64 -15.20 2.69
CA GLY A 75 11.48 -14.69 1.97
C GLY A 75 11.35 -13.16 1.96
N LEU A 76 12.24 -12.44 2.64
CA LEU A 76 12.29 -10.97 2.65
C LEU A 76 13.35 -10.47 1.68
N ARG A 77 13.06 -9.37 0.99
CA ARG A 77 14.03 -8.74 0.07
C ARG A 77 15.14 -8.07 0.89
N VAL A 78 16.39 -8.30 0.49
CA VAL A 78 17.51 -7.49 0.95
C VAL A 78 17.45 -6.17 0.17
N THR A 79 17.22 -5.06 0.87
CA THR A 79 16.98 -3.75 0.25
C THR A 79 18.16 -2.82 0.53
N THR A 80 19.02 -2.65 -0.47
CA THR A 80 20.12 -1.66 -0.42
C THR A 80 19.55 -0.24 -0.64
N PRO A 81 20.30 0.83 -0.31
CA PRO A 81 19.87 2.20 -0.59
C PRO A 81 19.49 2.41 -2.07
N GLU A 82 20.30 1.92 -3.01
CA GLU A 82 20.01 1.97 -4.44
C GLU A 82 18.70 1.22 -4.80
N ALA A 83 18.48 0.05 -4.19
CA ALA A 83 17.24 -0.71 -4.39
C ALA A 83 16.04 0.01 -3.76
N MET A 84 16.23 0.73 -2.62
CA MET A 84 15.16 1.47 -1.96
C MET A 84 14.65 2.65 -2.79
N ASP A 85 15.52 3.36 -3.49
CA ASP A 85 15.11 4.40 -4.44
C ASP A 85 14.16 3.83 -5.50
N VAL A 86 14.47 2.64 -6.03
CA VAL A 86 13.60 1.95 -6.98
C VAL A 86 12.30 1.49 -6.33
N VAL A 87 12.35 0.95 -5.12
CA VAL A 87 11.17 0.54 -4.35
C VAL A 87 10.23 1.73 -4.17
N ARG A 88 10.75 2.86 -3.69
CA ARG A 88 9.98 4.10 -3.49
C ARG A 88 9.34 4.57 -4.80
N MET A 89 10.12 4.69 -5.89
CA MET A 89 9.60 5.08 -7.20
C MET A 89 8.51 4.14 -7.72
N VAL A 90 8.70 2.82 -7.58
CA VAL A 90 7.74 1.84 -8.07
C VAL A 90 6.46 1.85 -7.24
N LEU A 91 6.56 1.87 -5.92
CA LEU A 91 5.39 1.83 -5.06
C LEU A 91 4.55 3.11 -5.18
N THR A 92 5.18 4.29 -5.04
CA THR A 92 4.45 5.57 -5.04
C THR A 92 4.13 6.07 -6.44
N GLY A 93 5.05 5.89 -7.39
CA GLY A 93 4.94 6.41 -8.76
C GLY A 93 4.22 5.47 -9.73
N LYS A 94 4.45 4.15 -9.66
CA LYS A 94 3.87 3.20 -10.61
C LYS A 94 2.62 2.51 -10.04
N VAL A 95 2.76 1.74 -8.98
CA VAL A 95 1.67 0.90 -8.46
C VAL A 95 0.54 1.76 -7.89
N SER A 96 0.86 2.73 -7.03
CA SER A 96 -0.14 3.64 -6.48
C SER A 96 -0.87 4.42 -7.58
N ARG A 97 -0.14 4.96 -8.58
CA ARG A 97 -0.77 5.74 -9.66
C ARG A 97 -1.65 4.90 -10.57
N GLU A 98 -1.25 3.67 -10.87
CA GLU A 98 -2.08 2.72 -11.62
C GLU A 98 -3.40 2.45 -10.89
N LEU A 99 -3.34 2.11 -9.61
CA LEU A 99 -4.52 1.80 -8.81
C LEU A 99 -5.44 3.01 -8.61
N VAL A 100 -4.87 4.17 -8.31
CA VAL A 100 -5.61 5.45 -8.24
C VAL A 100 -6.30 5.74 -9.57
N GLY A 101 -5.62 5.51 -10.70
CA GLY A 101 -6.19 5.70 -12.04
C GLY A 101 -7.38 4.78 -12.31
N LEU A 102 -7.26 3.50 -11.96
CA LEU A 102 -8.34 2.51 -12.13
C LEU A 102 -9.58 2.88 -11.29
N ILE A 103 -9.40 3.23 -10.03
CA ILE A 103 -10.52 3.67 -9.18
C ILE A 103 -11.12 4.98 -9.72
N ASN A 104 -10.28 5.93 -10.13
CA ASN A 104 -10.73 7.25 -10.62
C ASN A 104 -11.34 7.21 -12.03
N ALA A 105 -11.24 6.11 -12.75
CA ALA A 105 -12.02 5.90 -13.97
C ALA A 105 -13.54 5.89 -13.70
N HIS A 106 -13.95 5.60 -12.46
CA HIS A 106 -15.34 5.59 -12.01
C HIS A 106 -15.79 6.90 -11.33
N GLY A 107 -14.89 7.88 -11.15
CA GLY A 107 -15.14 9.17 -10.51
C GLY A 107 -13.94 9.61 -9.68
N PRO A 108 -13.87 10.87 -9.23
CA PRO A 108 -12.71 11.43 -8.54
C PRO A 108 -12.64 10.94 -7.07
N PHE A 109 -12.46 9.65 -6.85
CA PHE A 109 -12.59 9.03 -5.54
C PHE A 109 -11.26 8.78 -4.84
N ALA A 110 -10.26 8.24 -5.54
CA ALA A 110 -9.02 7.79 -4.93
C ALA A 110 -7.95 8.88 -4.82
N VAL A 111 -7.22 8.86 -3.70
CA VAL A 111 -6.01 9.67 -3.45
C VAL A 111 -4.91 8.75 -2.95
N GLY A 112 -3.74 8.80 -3.60
CA GLY A 112 -2.58 8.01 -3.19
C GLY A 112 -1.75 8.71 -2.14
N LEU A 113 -1.30 7.93 -1.15
CA LEU A 113 -0.46 8.33 -0.03
C LEU A 113 0.66 7.31 0.21
N SER A 114 1.65 7.72 0.97
CA SER A 114 2.67 6.88 1.61
C SER A 114 2.81 7.27 3.08
N GLY A 115 3.66 6.61 3.83
CA GLY A 115 3.99 7.03 5.20
C GLY A 115 4.60 8.42 5.29
N GLU A 116 5.22 8.90 4.19
CA GLU A 116 5.83 10.23 4.10
C GLU A 116 4.78 11.36 4.02
N ASP A 117 3.59 11.06 3.48
CA ASP A 117 2.55 12.05 3.25
C ASP A 117 1.82 12.39 4.57
N GLY A 118 1.94 13.64 5.00
CA GLY A 118 1.35 14.11 6.26
C GLY A 118 1.90 13.40 7.51
N ALA A 119 3.11 12.81 7.44
CA ALA A 119 3.70 11.99 8.50
C ALA A 119 2.76 10.84 8.94
N LEU A 120 2.09 10.21 7.97
CA LEU A 120 1.06 9.21 8.22
C LEU A 120 1.56 8.03 9.06
N PHE A 121 2.77 7.54 8.81
CA PHE A 121 3.44 6.56 9.67
C PHE A 121 4.95 6.57 9.45
N SER A 122 5.67 6.18 10.48
CA SER A 122 7.12 5.96 10.46
C SER A 122 7.44 4.51 10.77
N ALA A 123 8.64 4.09 10.42
CA ALA A 123 9.13 2.74 10.66
C ALA A 123 10.51 2.75 11.31
N MET A 124 10.86 1.70 12.03
CA MET A 124 12.22 1.42 12.50
C MET A 124 12.80 0.24 11.75
N GLN A 125 14.10 0.30 11.45
CA GLN A 125 14.79 -0.78 10.76
C GLN A 125 14.68 -2.09 11.52
N ARG A 126 14.37 -3.15 10.79
CA ARG A 126 14.14 -4.49 11.33
C ARG A 126 15.30 -5.42 10.98
N LYS A 127 15.67 -6.26 11.94
CA LYS A 127 16.58 -7.39 11.75
C LYS A 127 15.83 -8.70 12.05
N PRO A 128 15.17 -9.31 11.04
CA PRO A 128 14.41 -10.54 11.25
C PRO A 128 15.32 -11.69 11.69
N ILE A 129 14.77 -12.62 12.46
CA ILE A 129 15.44 -13.87 12.80
C ILE A 129 15.35 -14.81 11.59
N ILE A 130 16.48 -15.10 10.96
CA ILE A 130 16.60 -16.03 9.84
C ILE A 130 17.63 -17.08 10.26
N ASP A 131 17.27 -18.36 10.17
CA ASP A 131 18.10 -19.50 10.60
C ASP A 131 18.62 -19.34 12.04
N GLY A 132 17.76 -18.80 12.94
CA GLY A 132 18.05 -18.62 14.36
C GLY A 132 18.92 -17.40 14.70
N SER A 133 19.26 -16.54 13.75
CA SER A 133 20.10 -15.37 13.98
C SER A 133 19.46 -14.08 13.44
N PRO A 134 19.61 -12.93 14.15
CA PRO A 134 19.23 -11.62 13.62
C PRO A 134 20.00 -11.33 12.34
N THR A 135 19.30 -11.11 11.24
CA THR A 135 19.91 -10.93 9.92
C THR A 135 19.63 -9.53 9.41
N ASP A 136 20.68 -8.85 8.99
CA ASP A 136 20.53 -7.55 8.30
C ASP A 136 20.01 -7.78 6.89
N ILE A 137 18.90 -7.12 6.57
CA ILE A 137 18.26 -7.13 5.24
C ILE A 137 18.15 -5.73 4.64
N GLY A 138 18.93 -4.78 5.16
CA GLY A 138 18.98 -3.39 4.67
C GLY A 138 17.76 -2.57 5.08
N LEU A 139 17.32 -1.72 4.16
CA LEU A 139 16.23 -0.76 4.38
C LEU A 139 14.85 -1.44 4.36
N VAL A 140 14.56 -2.15 5.41
CA VAL A 140 13.27 -2.80 5.70
C VAL A 140 12.93 -2.56 7.16
N GLY A 141 11.73 -2.09 7.43
CA GLY A 141 11.30 -1.71 8.77
C GLY A 141 9.94 -2.28 9.17
N ASP A 142 9.69 -2.19 10.47
CA ASP A 142 8.36 -2.38 11.07
C ASP A 142 7.80 -1.01 11.47
N VAL A 143 6.50 -0.78 11.22
CA VAL A 143 5.82 0.48 11.58
C VAL A 143 5.81 0.63 13.10
N VAL A 144 6.22 1.81 13.58
CA VAL A 144 6.34 2.12 15.02
C VAL A 144 5.47 3.30 15.46
N SER A 145 5.11 4.19 14.53
CA SER A 145 4.26 5.33 14.80
C SER A 145 3.25 5.52 13.68
N VAL A 146 2.03 5.94 14.01
CA VAL A 146 0.96 6.20 13.03
C VAL A 146 0.19 7.44 13.46
N ASP A 147 0.05 8.41 12.55
CA ASP A 147 -0.92 9.50 12.64
C ASP A 147 -1.92 9.38 11.48
N ALA A 148 -3.09 8.88 11.75
CA ALA A 148 -4.11 8.63 10.74
C ALA A 148 -4.87 9.88 10.28
N SER A 149 -4.53 11.08 10.75
CA SER A 149 -5.27 12.33 10.48
C SER A 149 -5.45 12.59 8.98
N ALA A 150 -4.41 12.43 8.17
CA ALA A 150 -4.49 12.61 6.72
C ALA A 150 -5.44 11.61 6.04
N VAL A 151 -5.49 10.37 6.51
CA VAL A 151 -6.43 9.34 6.02
C VAL A 151 -7.86 9.68 6.42
N GLU A 152 -8.08 10.12 7.68
CA GLU A 152 -9.40 10.52 8.17
C GLU A 152 -9.94 11.74 7.41
N ASP A 153 -9.10 12.72 7.11
CA ASP A 153 -9.50 13.90 6.32
C ASP A 153 -9.96 13.49 4.92
N LEU A 154 -9.26 12.57 4.28
CA LEU A 154 -9.66 12.04 2.98
C LEU A 154 -10.98 11.27 3.05
N ILE A 155 -11.16 10.42 4.05
CA ILE A 155 -12.42 9.70 4.29
C ILE A 155 -13.57 10.68 4.49
N ASN A 156 -13.38 11.69 5.33
CA ASN A 156 -14.39 12.74 5.59
C ASN A 156 -14.72 13.55 4.34
N ALA A 157 -13.76 13.75 3.44
CA ALA A 157 -13.97 14.34 2.12
C ALA A 157 -14.60 13.36 1.09
N GLY A 158 -14.99 12.16 1.51
CA GLY A 158 -15.56 11.12 0.65
C GLY A 158 -14.56 10.50 -0.33
N ARG A 159 -13.27 10.48 0.01
CA ARG A 159 -12.21 9.88 -0.81
C ARG A 159 -11.88 8.47 -0.35
N ILE A 160 -11.21 7.73 -1.22
CA ILE A 160 -10.62 6.40 -0.96
C ILE A 160 -9.11 6.59 -0.84
N PRO A 161 -8.53 6.54 0.37
CA PRO A 161 -7.08 6.58 0.54
C PRO A 161 -6.44 5.31 -0.04
N VAL A 162 -5.38 5.47 -0.81
CA VAL A 162 -4.57 4.37 -1.39
C VAL A 162 -3.15 4.52 -0.87
N VAL A 163 -2.79 3.69 0.10
CA VAL A 163 -1.57 3.83 0.91
C VAL A 163 -0.52 2.83 0.46
N SER A 164 0.63 3.32 0.03
CA SER A 164 1.81 2.50 -0.27
C SER A 164 2.66 2.26 0.98
N SER A 165 3.25 1.05 1.07
CA SER A 165 4.07 0.63 2.21
C SER A 165 5.51 1.16 2.11
N VAL A 166 5.65 2.48 2.19
CA VAL A 166 6.91 3.23 2.21
C VAL A 166 6.82 4.23 3.36
N ALA A 167 7.82 4.29 4.21
CA ALA A 167 7.82 5.14 5.41
C ALA A 167 9.18 5.78 5.68
N PRO A 168 9.23 6.99 6.26
CA PRO A 168 10.47 7.52 6.83
C PRO A 168 10.93 6.63 7.98
N ASN A 169 12.26 6.53 8.14
CA ASN A 169 12.87 5.93 9.31
C ASN A 169 12.66 6.85 10.53
N GLU A 170 12.18 6.31 11.64
CA GLU A 170 11.94 7.07 12.89
C GLU A 170 13.23 7.68 13.45
N ASP A 171 14.37 6.97 13.31
CA ASP A 171 15.67 7.43 13.80
C ASP A 171 16.35 8.42 12.84
N ASP A 172 16.02 8.40 11.56
CA ASP A 172 16.57 9.30 10.53
C ASP A 172 15.52 9.59 9.44
N ALA A 173 14.81 10.70 9.57
CA ALA A 173 13.75 11.11 8.65
C ALA A 173 14.24 11.36 7.21
N THR A 174 15.54 11.35 6.92
CA THR A 174 16.09 11.43 5.56
C THR A 174 16.20 10.06 4.89
N GLU A 175 16.12 8.98 5.69
CA GLU A 175 16.11 7.60 5.23
C GLU A 175 14.69 7.08 5.10
N VAL A 176 14.46 6.20 4.13
CA VAL A 176 13.17 5.57 3.85
C VAL A 176 13.29 4.05 3.97
N LEU A 177 12.27 3.42 4.56
CA LEU A 177 12.16 1.98 4.81
C LEU A 177 10.94 1.38 4.08
#